data_7b572b90c4040114ca45cf7322e4d509
#
_entry.id   7b572b90c4040114ca45cf7322e4d509
#
_cell.length_a   1.000
_cell.length_b   1.000
_cell.length_c   1.000
_cell.angle_alpha   90.00
_cell.angle_beta   90.00
_cell.angle_gamma   90.00
#
_symmetry.space_group_name_H-M   'P 1'
#
loop_
_entity.id
_entity.type
_entity.pdbx_description
1 polymer ?
#
loop_
_entity_poly.entity_id
_entity_poly.type
_entity_poly.pdbx_seq_one_letter_code
_entity_poly.pdbx_strand_id
1 'polypeptide(L)'
;MAHSKSAEQIKKLVLERNGFKSFNPMQELALQKDWQNSSMVVSAPTASGKTIIAELCTLNCIFNKRKKVLYTSPLKALASEHYKDWKKKYSDLGIRIAISTGDFDSSSHYLSNYDLIFTTNEKLDSLITHRAGWLSNVGLLIVDEIHELSSSRGATLEAVVVKMRYILAGLQVLALSATIPNADEIAEWLNAELVVSDYRPVKLMEGIFFNNVIDFGTYAVELEDSDYVEAIVKDTLAKKKQALFFMSTRKNAENLAKKLAPIVSKTLFPKEKLSLQKLSEKVLNVLERPTEQCKLLASLVEKGVAFHHAGLLAKQRELIEEAFRESKLKVLTATPTLAAGVNLPAFRVVIPSLYRYTEDGMQRIPVREYKQMAGRAGRPKYDSTGEAIIVARSEPEKEELWDSYVEGIPEDISSALAYWPVLRMQTLAAIASHFIFDYTSLEEFFSKTFYCKQYGRLSSLIERIHE
;
A
#
# COMPACT_ATOMS: atom_id res chain seq x y z
N MET A 1 11.87 13.92 29.48
CA MET A 1 10.47 14.08 29.01
C MET A 1 10.49 14.98 27.78
N ALA A 2 9.86 14.59 26.68
CA ALA A 2 9.82 15.43 25.49
C ALA A 2 8.99 16.70 25.79
N HIS A 3 9.54 17.89 25.49
CA HIS A 3 8.82 19.16 25.69
C HIS A 3 7.70 19.32 24.67
N SER A 4 6.61 20.01 25.06
CA SER A 4 5.56 20.44 24.13
C SER A 4 6.17 21.27 22.99
N LYS A 5 5.65 21.12 21.78
CA LYS A 5 6.12 21.81 20.57
C LYS A 5 4.96 22.55 19.90
N SER A 6 5.21 23.77 19.45
CA SER A 6 4.21 24.48 18.66
C SER A 6 3.97 23.80 17.32
N ALA A 7 2.82 24.07 16.68
CA ALA A 7 2.50 23.56 15.33
C ALA A 7 3.64 23.86 14.33
N GLU A 8 4.18 25.09 14.37
CA GLU A 8 5.26 25.49 13.47
C GLU A 8 6.59 24.76 13.76
N GLN A 9 6.89 24.48 15.03
CA GLN A 9 8.06 23.65 15.39
C GLN A 9 7.91 22.21 14.88
N ILE A 10 6.71 21.63 14.94
CA ILE A 10 6.45 20.30 14.41
C ILE A 10 6.56 20.28 12.89
N LYS A 11 5.97 21.27 12.19
CA LYS A 11 6.07 21.41 10.72
C LYS A 11 7.53 21.50 10.28
N LYS A 12 8.30 22.39 10.91
CA LYS A 12 9.72 22.56 10.60
C LYS A 12 10.51 21.26 10.83
N LEU A 13 10.29 20.59 11.94
CA LEU A 13 10.94 19.33 12.28
C LEU A 13 10.66 18.24 11.22
N VAL A 14 9.40 18.09 10.79
CA VAL A 14 9.02 17.11 9.79
C VAL A 14 9.67 17.41 8.43
N LEU A 15 9.70 18.67 8.00
CA LEU A 15 10.38 19.06 6.77
C LEU A 15 11.88 18.75 6.83
N GLU A 16 12.56 19.11 7.91
CA GLU A 16 13.99 18.85 8.12
C GLU A 16 14.32 17.35 8.10
N ARG A 17 13.52 16.52 8.80
CA ARG A 17 13.73 15.07 8.87
C ARG A 17 13.50 14.34 7.54
N ASN A 18 12.68 14.93 6.69
CA ASN A 18 12.41 14.40 5.34
C ASN A 18 13.28 15.04 4.25
N GLY A 19 14.08 16.06 4.59
CA GLY A 19 14.92 16.78 3.63
C GLY A 19 14.12 17.63 2.64
N PHE A 20 12.93 18.10 3.03
CA PHE A 20 12.07 18.95 2.21
C PHE A 20 12.22 20.42 2.59
N LYS A 21 12.11 21.30 1.60
CA LYS A 21 12.13 22.76 1.80
C LYS A 21 10.76 23.33 2.13
N SER A 22 9.70 22.72 1.58
CA SER A 22 8.31 23.14 1.73
C SER A 22 7.38 21.93 1.63
N PHE A 23 6.16 22.11 2.08
CA PHE A 23 5.08 21.15 1.83
C PHE A 23 4.63 21.22 0.38
N ASN A 24 4.14 20.12 -0.14
CA ASN A 24 3.54 20.07 -1.46
C ASN A 24 2.04 20.46 -1.40
N PRO A 25 1.37 20.71 -2.56
CA PRO A 25 -0.01 21.19 -2.57
C PRO A 25 -0.99 20.31 -1.79
N MET A 26 -0.89 18.99 -1.84
CA MET A 26 -1.75 18.08 -1.06
C MET A 26 -1.52 18.26 0.45
N GLN A 27 -0.26 18.36 0.86
CA GLN A 27 0.10 18.55 2.27
C GLN A 27 -0.35 19.91 2.78
N GLU A 28 -0.26 20.97 1.96
CA GLU A 28 -0.76 22.30 2.30
C GLU A 28 -2.28 22.30 2.48
N LEU A 29 -3.04 21.61 1.62
CA LEU A 29 -4.49 21.43 1.80
C LEU A 29 -4.81 20.75 3.14
N ALA A 30 -4.07 19.71 3.51
CA ALA A 30 -4.25 19.05 4.81
C ALA A 30 -3.89 19.97 6.00
N LEU A 31 -2.89 20.84 5.85
CA LEU A 31 -2.47 21.78 6.88
C LEU A 31 -3.45 22.98 7.07
N GLN A 32 -4.33 23.22 6.11
CA GLN A 32 -5.42 24.19 6.24
C GLN A 32 -6.58 23.66 7.11
N LYS A 33 -6.64 22.36 7.34
CA LYS A 33 -7.60 21.70 8.23
C LYS A 33 -7.07 21.64 9.67
N ASP A 34 -7.94 21.31 10.63
CA ASP A 34 -7.48 21.09 12.03
C ASP A 34 -6.82 19.71 12.17
N TRP A 35 -5.64 19.56 11.55
CA TRP A 35 -4.84 18.34 11.61
C TRP A 35 -4.38 17.96 13.01
N GLN A 36 -4.41 18.90 13.96
CA GLN A 36 -3.99 18.71 15.33
C GLN A 36 -5.04 17.95 16.16
N ASN A 37 -6.32 18.19 15.91
CA ASN A 37 -7.40 17.71 16.79
C ASN A 37 -8.48 16.92 16.04
N SER A 38 -8.80 17.30 14.81
CA SER A 38 -9.85 16.65 14.04
C SER A 38 -9.39 15.35 13.40
N SER A 39 -10.29 14.39 13.28
CA SER A 39 -10.10 13.25 12.39
C SER A 39 -10.03 13.74 10.95
N MET A 40 -9.29 13.00 10.10
CA MET A 40 -9.07 13.42 8.71
C MET A 40 -9.02 12.20 7.77
N VAL A 41 -9.61 12.34 6.60
CA VAL A 41 -9.44 11.41 5.47
C VAL A 41 -8.62 12.13 4.40
N VAL A 42 -7.52 11.52 3.97
CA VAL A 42 -6.65 12.03 2.91
C VAL A 42 -6.70 11.07 1.73
N SER A 43 -7.39 11.46 0.67
CA SER A 43 -7.49 10.73 -0.60
C SER A 43 -6.59 11.40 -1.64
N ALA A 44 -5.49 10.74 -1.98
CA ALA A 44 -4.52 11.28 -2.94
C ALA A 44 -3.71 10.16 -3.60
N PRO A 45 -3.13 10.37 -4.80
CA PRO A 45 -2.39 9.35 -5.52
C PRO A 45 -1.26 8.73 -4.69
N THR A 46 -0.84 7.52 -5.08
CA THR A 46 0.36 6.90 -4.50
C THR A 46 1.58 7.80 -4.72
N ALA A 47 2.49 7.83 -3.74
CA ALA A 47 3.68 8.69 -3.71
C ALA A 47 3.41 10.21 -3.60
N SER A 48 2.18 10.67 -3.36
CA SER A 48 1.87 12.09 -3.10
C SER A 48 2.41 12.63 -1.76
N GLY A 49 2.94 11.75 -0.90
CA GLY A 49 3.50 12.15 0.40
C GLY A 49 2.48 12.21 1.54
N LYS A 50 1.41 11.41 1.51
CA LYS A 50 0.41 11.28 2.59
C LYS A 50 1.04 10.98 3.96
N THR A 51 2.11 10.19 3.98
CA THR A 51 2.84 9.82 5.22
C THR A 51 3.35 11.03 6.00
N ILE A 52 3.63 12.16 5.33
CA ILE A 52 4.03 13.41 6.00
C ILE A 52 2.92 13.93 6.92
N ILE A 53 1.66 13.81 6.51
CA ILE A 53 0.52 14.21 7.37
C ILE A 53 0.45 13.28 8.58
N ALA A 54 0.68 11.98 8.39
CA ALA A 54 0.76 11.04 9.50
C ALA A 54 1.90 11.37 10.48
N GLU A 55 3.06 11.79 9.99
CA GLU A 55 4.18 12.24 10.82
C GLU A 55 3.79 13.47 11.65
N LEU A 56 3.16 14.47 11.03
CA LEU A 56 2.68 15.69 11.71
C LEU A 56 1.69 15.36 12.84
N CYS A 57 0.64 14.59 12.53
CA CYS A 57 -0.37 14.20 13.52
C CYS A 57 0.23 13.37 14.66
N THR A 58 1.16 12.44 14.34
CA THR A 58 1.86 11.62 15.33
C THR A 58 2.67 12.46 16.30
N LEU A 59 3.51 13.36 15.78
CA LEU A 59 4.34 14.20 16.63
C LEU A 59 3.49 15.13 17.50
N ASN A 60 2.40 15.69 16.97
CA ASN A 60 1.45 16.47 17.75
C ASN A 60 0.81 15.64 18.87
N CYS A 61 0.36 14.42 18.57
CA CYS A 61 -0.25 13.52 19.55
C CYS A 61 0.74 13.17 20.68
N ILE A 62 1.98 12.83 20.35
CA ILE A 62 3.00 12.44 21.34
C ILE A 62 3.49 13.65 22.16
N PHE A 63 3.86 14.77 21.52
CA PHE A 63 4.44 15.91 22.23
C PHE A 63 3.41 16.74 22.99
N ASN A 64 2.22 16.96 22.42
CA ASN A 64 1.25 17.90 22.95
C ASN A 64 0.11 17.21 23.71
N LYS A 65 -0.44 16.09 23.20
CA LYS A 65 -1.52 15.37 23.87
C LYS A 65 -1.01 14.33 24.89
N ARG A 66 0.27 13.97 24.84
CA ARG A 66 0.89 12.94 25.70
C ARG A 66 0.18 11.59 25.59
N LYS A 67 -0.33 11.26 24.40
CA LYS A 67 -1.04 10.05 24.10
C LYS A 67 -0.23 9.16 23.15
N LYS A 68 -0.57 7.88 23.15
CA LYS A 68 0.01 6.91 22.22
C LYS A 68 -0.59 7.03 20.82
N VAL A 69 0.19 6.60 19.85
CA VAL A 69 -0.25 6.52 18.46
C VAL A 69 -0.19 5.08 17.97
N LEU A 70 -1.27 4.64 17.35
CA LEU A 70 -1.34 3.39 16.61
C LEU A 70 -1.30 3.69 15.12
N TYR A 71 -0.40 3.04 14.39
CA TYR A 71 -0.32 3.08 12.94
C TYR A 71 -0.63 1.69 12.41
N THR A 72 -1.80 1.51 11.81
CA THR A 72 -2.19 0.23 11.23
C THR A 72 -2.03 0.23 9.72
N SER A 73 -1.51 -0.88 9.21
CA SER A 73 -1.29 -1.11 7.77
C SER A 73 -1.87 -2.47 7.38
N PRO A 74 -2.33 -2.67 6.14
CA PRO A 74 -2.93 -3.93 5.71
C PRO A 74 -1.92 -5.09 5.65
N LEU A 75 -0.62 -4.79 5.54
CA LEU A 75 0.42 -5.79 5.32
C LEU A 75 1.61 -5.61 6.27
N LYS A 76 2.14 -6.73 6.78
CA LYS A 76 3.34 -6.77 7.64
C LYS A 76 4.55 -6.06 7.00
N ALA A 77 4.70 -6.14 5.69
CA ALA A 77 5.80 -5.51 4.97
C ALA A 77 5.74 -3.98 5.04
N LEU A 78 4.56 -3.38 4.83
CA LEU A 78 4.34 -1.93 4.95
C LEU A 78 4.58 -1.45 6.38
N ALA A 79 4.01 -2.12 7.36
CA ALA A 79 4.23 -1.80 8.76
C ALA A 79 5.74 -1.83 9.13
N SER A 80 6.48 -2.82 8.59
CA SER A 80 7.92 -2.96 8.80
C SER A 80 8.74 -1.86 8.10
N GLU A 81 8.34 -1.45 6.89
CA GLU A 81 8.96 -0.36 6.15
C GLU A 81 8.80 0.97 6.90
N HIS A 82 7.57 1.31 7.30
CA HIS A 82 7.29 2.51 8.09
C HIS A 82 8.03 2.49 9.44
N TYR A 83 8.02 1.37 10.15
CA TYR A 83 8.75 1.24 11.41
C TYR A 83 10.25 1.55 11.25
N LYS A 84 10.91 0.96 10.22
CA LYS A 84 12.34 1.18 9.97
C LYS A 84 12.63 2.64 9.65
N ASP A 85 11.83 3.26 8.77
CA ASP A 85 11.98 4.65 8.35
C ASP A 85 11.76 5.61 9.54
N TRP A 86 10.67 5.46 10.27
CA TRP A 86 10.33 6.35 11.37
C TRP A 86 11.26 6.17 12.57
N LYS A 87 11.72 4.96 12.84
CA LYS A 87 12.74 4.71 13.87
C LYS A 87 14.03 5.45 13.56
N LYS A 88 14.45 5.44 12.29
CA LYS A 88 15.63 6.20 11.84
C LYS A 88 15.43 7.72 11.97
N LYS A 89 14.23 8.21 11.67
CA LYS A 89 13.92 9.65 11.67
C LYS A 89 13.72 10.24 13.08
N TYR A 90 13.13 9.48 14.01
CA TYR A 90 12.54 10.06 15.22
C TYR A 90 13.00 9.44 16.56
N SER A 91 13.75 8.35 16.57
CA SER A 91 14.19 7.72 17.85
C SER A 91 15.11 8.61 18.69
N ASP A 92 15.88 9.48 18.06
CA ASP A 92 16.77 10.45 18.74
C ASP A 92 16.00 11.56 19.48
N LEU A 93 14.70 11.73 19.19
CA LEU A 93 13.82 12.67 19.90
C LEU A 93 13.25 12.09 21.21
N GLY A 94 13.69 10.91 21.60
CA GLY A 94 13.18 10.19 22.78
C GLY A 94 11.81 9.53 22.55
N ILE A 95 11.34 9.42 21.29
CA ILE A 95 10.11 8.71 20.93
C ILE A 95 10.42 7.22 20.88
N ARG A 96 9.71 6.43 21.68
CA ARG A 96 9.85 4.98 21.73
C ARG A 96 8.92 4.37 20.69
N ILE A 97 9.51 3.71 19.69
CA ILE A 97 8.79 3.17 18.53
C ILE A 97 8.86 1.65 18.54
N ALA A 98 7.73 0.98 18.41
CA ALA A 98 7.62 -0.47 18.32
C ALA A 98 6.93 -0.91 17.03
N ILE A 99 7.13 -2.17 16.69
CA ILE A 99 6.35 -2.90 15.68
C ILE A 99 5.78 -4.16 16.30
N SER A 100 4.50 -4.44 16.04
CA SER A 100 3.79 -5.63 16.48
C SER A 100 2.94 -6.18 15.35
N THR A 101 3.50 -7.13 14.60
CA THR A 101 2.86 -7.77 13.42
C THR A 101 2.95 -9.30 13.47
N GLY A 102 3.44 -9.85 14.58
CA GLY A 102 3.64 -11.29 14.80
C GLY A 102 2.40 -12.03 15.27
N ASP A 103 2.59 -13.29 15.66
CA ASP A 103 1.53 -14.23 16.02
C ASP A 103 0.65 -13.73 17.17
N PHE A 104 -0.60 -14.24 17.18
CA PHE A 104 -1.72 -13.70 17.95
C PHE A 104 -1.58 -13.87 19.48
N ASP A 105 -0.72 -14.76 19.97
CA ASP A 105 -0.72 -15.24 21.37
C ASP A 105 0.28 -14.59 22.34
N SER A 106 0.99 -13.53 21.97
CA SER A 106 1.90 -12.87 22.90
C SER A 106 1.20 -11.78 23.71
N SER A 107 1.31 -11.85 25.03
CA SER A 107 0.91 -10.79 25.95
C SER A 107 1.65 -9.50 25.61
N SER A 108 0.92 -8.54 25.09
CA SER A 108 1.46 -7.30 24.51
C SER A 108 1.73 -6.23 25.58
N HIS A 109 1.93 -6.62 26.85
CA HIS A 109 2.20 -5.70 27.95
C HIS A 109 3.40 -4.80 27.70
N TYR A 110 4.45 -5.30 27.04
CA TYR A 110 5.63 -4.52 26.71
C TYR A 110 5.33 -3.29 25.83
N LEU A 111 4.24 -3.33 25.03
CA LEU A 111 3.81 -2.22 24.18
C LEU A 111 3.34 -1.00 25.00
N SER A 112 2.99 -1.20 26.27
CA SER A 112 2.70 -0.08 27.19
C SER A 112 3.84 0.92 27.32
N ASN A 113 5.09 0.50 27.08
CA ASN A 113 6.27 1.34 27.17
C ASN A 113 6.57 2.17 25.91
N TYR A 114 5.82 1.99 24.83
CA TYR A 114 6.07 2.65 23.54
C TYR A 114 5.05 3.75 23.26
N ASP A 115 5.49 4.78 22.55
CA ASP A 115 4.71 5.97 22.23
C ASP A 115 4.04 5.84 20.85
N LEU A 116 4.72 5.20 19.89
CA LEU A 116 4.23 4.89 18.55
C LEU A 116 4.35 3.37 18.29
N ILE A 117 3.28 2.77 17.85
CA ILE A 117 3.21 1.33 17.61
C ILE A 117 2.69 1.10 16.18
N PHE A 118 3.54 0.49 15.33
CA PHE A 118 3.16 0.00 14.01
C PHE A 118 2.58 -1.40 14.13
N THR A 119 1.44 -1.65 13.48
CA THR A 119 0.74 -2.93 13.57
C THR A 119 0.00 -3.27 12.27
N THR A 120 -0.51 -4.50 12.15
CA THR A 120 -1.49 -4.85 11.12
C THR A 120 -2.90 -4.79 11.69
N ASN A 121 -3.91 -4.73 10.80
CA ASN A 121 -5.31 -4.69 11.22
C ASN A 121 -5.68 -5.93 12.06
N GLU A 122 -5.23 -7.11 11.65
CA GLU A 122 -5.48 -8.38 12.34
C GLU A 122 -4.82 -8.42 13.73
N LYS A 123 -3.58 -7.90 13.83
CA LYS A 123 -2.90 -7.84 15.14
C LYS A 123 -3.56 -6.82 16.06
N LEU A 124 -4.00 -5.68 15.53
CA LEU A 124 -4.72 -4.69 16.32
C LEU A 124 -6.06 -5.25 16.81
N ASP A 125 -6.80 -5.98 15.97
CA ASP A 125 -8.02 -6.67 16.38
C ASP A 125 -7.76 -7.67 17.51
N SER A 126 -6.69 -8.46 17.41
CA SER A 126 -6.25 -9.35 18.49
C SER A 126 -5.93 -8.60 19.79
N LEU A 127 -5.21 -7.47 19.73
CA LEU A 127 -4.89 -6.64 20.90
C LEU A 127 -6.14 -6.08 21.58
N ILE A 128 -7.13 -5.68 20.79
CA ILE A 128 -8.43 -5.22 21.29
C ILE A 128 -9.18 -6.36 21.97
N THR A 129 -9.25 -7.52 21.33
CA THR A 129 -9.92 -8.72 21.86
C THR A 129 -9.33 -9.17 23.20
N HIS A 130 -8.00 -9.10 23.35
CA HIS A 130 -7.31 -9.40 24.62
C HIS A 130 -7.34 -8.24 25.62
N ARG A 131 -8.10 -7.19 25.38
CA ARG A 131 -8.29 -6.02 26.26
C ARG A 131 -6.98 -5.46 26.80
N ALA A 132 -6.00 -5.22 25.91
CA ALA A 132 -4.72 -4.65 26.29
C ALA A 132 -4.92 -3.29 26.97
N GLY A 133 -4.68 -3.20 28.28
CA GLY A 133 -5.04 -2.03 29.11
C GLY A 133 -4.43 -0.71 28.64
N TRP A 134 -3.26 -0.73 27.98
CA TRP A 134 -2.60 0.45 27.45
C TRP A 134 -3.35 1.08 26.25
N LEU A 135 -4.31 0.37 25.62
CA LEU A 135 -5.14 0.93 24.55
C LEU A 135 -5.94 2.14 25.00
N SER A 136 -6.33 2.24 26.29
CA SER A 136 -7.01 3.40 26.87
C SER A 136 -6.22 4.71 26.78
N ASN A 137 -4.91 4.64 26.58
CA ASN A 137 -4.04 5.81 26.43
C ASN A 137 -3.73 6.17 24.96
N VAL A 138 -4.40 5.56 24.00
CA VAL A 138 -4.27 5.91 22.57
C VAL A 138 -5.05 7.20 22.28
N GLY A 139 -4.42 8.13 21.58
CA GLY A 139 -5.04 9.40 21.18
C GLY A 139 -5.19 9.56 19.68
N LEU A 140 -4.44 8.76 18.90
CA LEU A 140 -4.47 8.82 17.44
C LEU A 140 -4.39 7.40 16.87
N LEU A 141 -5.34 7.07 15.98
CA LEU A 141 -5.30 5.90 15.12
C LEU A 141 -5.04 6.33 13.69
N ILE A 142 -3.93 5.92 13.12
CA ILE A 142 -3.64 6.08 11.70
C ILE A 142 -4.00 4.79 10.99
N VAL A 143 -4.87 4.91 10.02
CA VAL A 143 -5.33 3.82 9.15
C VAL A 143 -4.74 4.04 7.77
N ASP A 144 -3.70 3.27 7.46
CA ASP A 144 -3.07 3.33 6.15
C ASP A 144 -3.83 2.44 5.16
N GLU A 145 -3.93 2.90 3.92
CA GLU A 145 -4.62 2.24 2.83
C GLU A 145 -6.10 1.93 3.16
N ILE A 146 -6.87 2.92 3.67
CA ILE A 146 -8.28 2.74 4.08
C ILE A 146 -9.16 2.18 2.95
N HIS A 147 -8.77 2.36 1.68
CA HIS A 147 -9.47 1.79 0.53
C HIS A 147 -9.49 0.25 0.51
N GLU A 148 -8.69 -0.40 1.35
CA GLU A 148 -8.76 -1.84 1.60
C GLU A 148 -10.08 -2.29 2.28
N LEU A 149 -10.97 -1.38 2.66
CA LEU A 149 -12.33 -1.70 3.15
C LEU A 149 -13.11 -2.61 2.18
N SER A 150 -12.87 -2.51 0.87
CA SER A 150 -13.49 -3.39 -0.14
C SER A 150 -12.74 -4.72 -0.36
N SER A 151 -11.60 -4.93 0.29
CA SER A 151 -10.83 -6.17 0.13
C SER A 151 -11.35 -7.27 1.06
N SER A 152 -10.83 -8.49 0.87
CA SER A 152 -11.09 -9.61 1.79
C SER A 152 -10.70 -9.33 3.25
N ARG A 153 -9.86 -8.32 3.50
CA ARG A 153 -9.44 -7.87 4.85
C ARG A 153 -10.24 -6.67 5.34
N GLY A 154 -11.08 -6.10 4.50
CA GLY A 154 -11.81 -4.87 4.78
C GLY A 154 -12.71 -4.97 6.00
N ALA A 155 -13.36 -6.09 6.20
CA ALA A 155 -14.22 -6.31 7.36
C ALA A 155 -13.47 -6.24 8.70
N THR A 156 -12.25 -6.79 8.77
CA THR A 156 -11.41 -6.68 9.97
C THR A 156 -10.95 -5.23 10.18
N LEU A 157 -10.59 -4.53 9.11
CA LEU A 157 -10.24 -3.12 9.17
C LEU A 157 -11.41 -2.26 9.70
N GLU A 158 -12.61 -2.47 9.15
CA GLU A 158 -13.82 -1.78 9.58
C GLU A 158 -14.14 -2.06 11.05
N ALA A 159 -14.11 -3.35 11.46
CA ALA A 159 -14.35 -3.75 12.84
C ALA A 159 -13.34 -3.13 13.82
N VAL A 160 -12.06 -3.07 13.46
CA VAL A 160 -11.00 -2.44 14.27
C VAL A 160 -11.28 -0.95 14.49
N VAL A 161 -11.65 -0.23 13.44
CA VAL A 161 -11.97 1.20 13.55
C VAL A 161 -13.18 1.41 14.45
N VAL A 162 -14.25 0.60 14.28
CA VAL A 162 -15.46 0.68 15.10
C VAL A 162 -15.13 0.36 16.58
N LYS A 163 -14.42 -0.75 16.85
CA LYS A 163 -14.04 -1.15 18.20
C LYS A 163 -13.18 -0.10 18.90
N MET A 164 -12.20 0.47 18.21
CA MET A 164 -11.34 1.54 18.76
C MET A 164 -12.13 2.80 19.09
N ARG A 165 -13.05 3.22 18.23
CA ARG A 165 -13.96 4.36 18.50
C ARG A 165 -14.97 4.06 19.60
N TYR A 166 -15.33 2.80 19.80
CA TYR A 166 -16.20 2.37 20.91
C TYR A 166 -15.47 2.45 22.27
N ILE A 167 -14.20 2.01 22.32
CA ILE A 167 -13.38 2.06 23.53
C ILE A 167 -12.98 3.49 23.91
N LEU A 168 -12.72 4.35 22.90
CA LEU A 168 -12.12 5.66 23.08
C LEU A 168 -13.00 6.77 22.51
N ALA A 169 -13.82 7.36 23.38
CA ALA A 169 -14.55 8.57 23.03
C ALA A 169 -13.55 9.69 22.70
N GLY A 170 -13.68 10.30 21.51
CA GLY A 170 -12.78 11.37 21.05
C GLY A 170 -11.44 10.91 20.48
N LEU A 171 -11.31 9.62 20.09
CA LEU A 171 -10.17 9.13 19.33
C LEU A 171 -10.04 9.89 18.01
N GLN A 172 -8.88 10.51 17.78
CA GLN A 172 -8.55 11.07 16.48
C GLN A 172 -8.22 9.94 15.50
N VAL A 173 -8.86 9.93 14.33
CA VAL A 173 -8.59 8.96 13.26
C VAL A 173 -8.02 9.70 12.05
N LEU A 174 -6.85 9.27 11.59
CA LEU A 174 -6.28 9.72 10.32
C LEU A 174 -6.32 8.55 9.33
N ALA A 175 -7.18 8.64 8.33
CA ALA A 175 -7.31 7.64 7.28
C ALA A 175 -6.57 8.11 6.01
N LEU A 176 -5.63 7.30 5.53
CA LEU A 176 -4.87 7.56 4.32
C LEU A 176 -5.34 6.61 3.21
N SER A 177 -5.59 7.17 2.02
CA SER A 177 -6.10 6.42 0.88
C SER A 177 -5.35 6.77 -0.41
N ALA A 178 -5.27 5.82 -1.35
CA ALA A 178 -5.15 6.18 -2.76
C ALA A 178 -6.36 7.01 -3.20
N THR A 179 -6.33 7.56 -4.40
CA THR A 179 -7.50 8.26 -4.96
C THR A 179 -8.68 7.30 -5.08
N ILE A 180 -9.81 7.65 -4.48
CA ILE A 180 -11.07 6.92 -4.48
C ILE A 180 -12.23 7.87 -4.77
N PRO A 181 -13.27 7.45 -5.50
CA PRO A 181 -14.37 8.33 -5.86
C PRO A 181 -15.22 8.78 -4.66
N ASN A 182 -15.56 7.84 -3.78
CA ASN A 182 -16.45 8.09 -2.63
C ASN A 182 -15.68 8.33 -1.31
N ALA A 183 -14.63 9.15 -1.35
CA ALA A 183 -13.87 9.51 -0.15
C ALA A 183 -14.70 10.31 0.88
N ASP A 184 -15.72 11.02 0.42
CA ASP A 184 -16.71 11.75 1.21
C ASP A 184 -17.54 10.82 2.11
N GLU A 185 -18.00 9.68 1.62
CA GLU A 185 -18.71 8.68 2.43
C GLU A 185 -17.85 8.17 3.59
N ILE A 186 -16.56 7.94 3.35
CA ILE A 186 -15.61 7.52 4.38
C ILE A 186 -15.39 8.65 5.39
N ALA A 187 -15.27 9.90 4.92
CA ALA A 187 -15.11 11.06 5.79
C ALA A 187 -16.34 11.27 6.67
N GLU A 188 -17.54 11.15 6.11
CA GLU A 188 -18.79 11.21 6.87
C GLU A 188 -18.90 10.09 7.90
N TRP A 189 -18.57 8.82 7.52
CA TRP A 189 -18.53 7.69 8.45
C TRP A 189 -17.61 7.94 9.63
N LEU A 190 -16.42 8.49 9.38
CA LEU A 190 -15.43 8.77 10.42
C LEU A 190 -15.69 10.07 11.17
N ASN A 191 -16.68 10.88 10.73
CA ASN A 191 -16.86 12.27 11.17
C ASN A 191 -15.55 13.05 11.07
N ALA A 192 -14.95 13.04 9.88
CA ALA A 192 -13.61 13.51 9.63
C ALA A 192 -13.58 14.63 8.57
N GLU A 193 -12.58 15.49 8.67
CA GLU A 193 -12.24 16.45 7.62
C GLU A 193 -11.77 15.72 6.37
N LEU A 194 -12.23 16.14 5.19
CA LEU A 194 -11.84 15.54 3.92
C LEU A 194 -10.78 16.38 3.21
N VAL A 195 -9.72 15.71 2.75
CA VAL A 195 -8.68 16.25 1.86
C VAL A 195 -8.60 15.38 0.61
N VAL A 196 -8.96 15.93 -0.54
CA VAL A 196 -8.84 15.28 -1.84
C VAL A 196 -7.82 16.04 -2.68
N SER A 197 -6.92 15.33 -3.32
CA SER A 197 -5.91 15.95 -4.18
C SER A 197 -5.45 14.99 -5.27
N ASP A 198 -5.30 15.51 -6.47
CA ASP A 198 -4.71 14.79 -7.61
C ASP A 198 -3.20 15.02 -7.73
N TYR A 199 -2.62 15.73 -6.75
CA TYR A 199 -1.20 16.05 -6.78
C TYR A 199 -0.34 14.80 -6.82
N ARG A 200 0.57 14.77 -7.80
CA ARG A 200 1.56 13.73 -7.97
C ARG A 200 2.94 14.36 -8.27
N PRO A 201 4.01 13.98 -7.53
CA PRO A 201 5.34 14.59 -7.72
C PRO A 201 5.98 14.22 -9.05
N VAL A 202 5.57 13.14 -9.67
CA VAL A 202 6.04 12.66 -10.98
C VAL A 202 4.83 12.51 -11.90
N LYS A 203 4.83 13.17 -13.04
CA LYS A 203 3.72 13.05 -14.02
C LYS A 203 3.59 11.60 -14.47
N LEU A 204 2.39 11.02 -14.36
CA LEU A 204 2.06 9.71 -14.89
C LEU A 204 1.61 9.85 -16.34
N MET A 205 2.23 9.05 -17.20
CA MET A 205 1.80 8.86 -18.58
C MET A 205 1.29 7.43 -18.70
N GLU A 206 -0.01 7.30 -18.92
CA GLU A 206 -0.66 6.01 -19.15
C GLU A 206 -0.77 5.79 -20.66
N GLY A 207 -0.46 4.60 -21.12
CA GLY A 207 -0.47 4.29 -22.55
C GLY A 207 -0.76 2.83 -22.83
N ILE A 208 -1.06 2.55 -24.10
CA ILE A 208 -1.34 1.19 -24.57
C ILE A 208 -0.35 0.82 -25.66
N PHE A 209 0.28 -0.34 -25.48
CA PHE A 209 1.12 -0.93 -26.51
C PHE A 209 0.26 -1.80 -27.44
N PHE A 210 0.31 -1.52 -28.72
CA PHE A 210 -0.28 -2.33 -29.79
C PHE A 210 0.54 -2.13 -31.06
N ASN A 211 0.77 -3.22 -31.82
CA ASN A 211 1.42 -3.22 -33.13
C ASN A 211 2.73 -2.39 -33.17
N ASN A 212 3.65 -2.66 -32.22
CA ASN A 212 4.94 -2.00 -32.06
C ASN A 212 4.87 -0.51 -31.70
N VAL A 213 3.71 0.00 -31.35
CA VAL A 213 3.52 1.40 -30.96
C VAL A 213 3.04 1.46 -29.52
N ILE A 214 3.64 2.32 -28.68
CA ILE A 214 3.08 2.73 -27.40
C ILE A 214 2.35 4.06 -27.65
N ASP A 215 1.04 4.03 -27.53
CA ASP A 215 0.20 5.21 -27.66
C ASP A 215 -0.11 5.76 -26.27
N PHE A 216 0.28 7.02 -26.04
CA PHE A 216 0.00 7.77 -24.79
C PHE A 216 -1.12 8.80 -24.97
N GLY A 217 -1.87 8.74 -26.05
CA GLY A 217 -2.94 9.68 -26.41
C GLY A 217 -2.44 11.05 -26.90
N THR A 218 -1.47 11.65 -26.24
CA THR A 218 -0.87 12.93 -26.61
C THR A 218 0.32 12.77 -27.56
N TYR A 219 0.97 11.64 -27.57
CA TYR A 219 2.06 11.24 -28.46
C TYR A 219 2.16 9.72 -28.50
N ALA A 220 2.82 9.21 -29.52
CA ALA A 220 3.10 7.80 -29.67
C ALA A 220 4.58 7.53 -29.85
N VAL A 221 5.03 6.34 -29.41
CA VAL A 221 6.42 5.88 -29.53
C VAL A 221 6.43 4.60 -30.32
N GLU A 222 7.05 4.61 -31.49
CA GLU A 222 7.26 3.40 -32.30
C GLU A 222 8.50 2.64 -31.79
N LEU A 223 8.38 1.31 -31.68
CA LEU A 223 9.43 0.41 -31.21
C LEU A 223 9.85 -0.56 -32.33
N GLU A 224 11.12 -0.90 -32.38
CA GLU A 224 11.70 -1.64 -33.50
C GLU A 224 11.46 -3.16 -33.47
N ASP A 225 11.10 -3.75 -32.32
CA ASP A 225 10.96 -5.21 -32.16
C ASP A 225 9.51 -5.69 -32.25
N SER A 226 9.31 -6.87 -32.81
CA SER A 226 7.99 -7.49 -32.93
C SER A 226 7.44 -8.10 -31.63
N ASP A 227 8.33 -8.48 -30.69
CA ASP A 227 7.93 -8.96 -29.37
C ASP A 227 7.83 -7.77 -28.40
N TYR A 228 6.60 -7.52 -27.93
CA TYR A 228 6.32 -6.36 -27.05
C TYR A 228 7.20 -6.32 -25.80
N VAL A 229 7.55 -7.48 -25.23
CA VAL A 229 8.36 -7.55 -24.02
C VAL A 229 9.78 -7.08 -24.30
N GLU A 230 10.36 -7.58 -25.41
CA GLU A 230 11.71 -7.19 -25.84
C GLU A 230 11.76 -5.71 -26.22
N ALA A 231 10.80 -5.26 -27.05
CA ALA A 231 10.68 -3.89 -27.48
C ALA A 231 10.63 -2.89 -26.31
N ILE A 232 9.71 -3.12 -25.39
CA ILE A 232 9.53 -2.25 -24.21
C ILE A 232 10.78 -2.26 -23.31
N VAL A 233 11.40 -3.42 -23.08
CA VAL A 233 12.58 -3.53 -22.22
C VAL A 233 13.79 -2.86 -22.88
N LYS A 234 14.04 -3.10 -24.16
CA LYS A 234 15.15 -2.47 -24.90
C LYS A 234 15.05 -0.94 -24.89
N ASP A 235 13.86 -0.38 -25.17
CA ASP A 235 13.61 1.07 -25.09
C ASP A 235 13.83 1.59 -23.66
N THR A 236 13.35 0.88 -22.65
CA THR A 236 13.57 1.28 -21.25
C THR A 236 15.04 1.30 -20.87
N LEU A 237 15.81 0.29 -21.29
CA LEU A 237 17.25 0.19 -21.01
C LEU A 237 18.06 1.22 -21.80
N ALA A 238 17.68 1.53 -23.05
CA ALA A 238 18.28 2.60 -23.84
C ALA A 238 18.13 3.97 -23.14
N LYS A 239 17.00 4.22 -22.50
CA LYS A 239 16.75 5.39 -21.64
C LYS A 239 17.49 5.33 -20.28
N LYS A 240 18.26 4.27 -19.99
CA LYS A 240 18.95 4.01 -18.69
C LYS A 240 17.98 3.99 -17.50
N LYS A 241 16.76 3.47 -17.71
CA LYS A 241 15.69 3.42 -16.73
C LYS A 241 15.40 1.98 -16.29
N GLN A 242 14.48 1.82 -15.34
CA GLN A 242 14.03 0.53 -14.79
C GLN A 242 12.60 0.24 -15.23
N ALA A 243 12.31 -1.06 -15.44
CA ALA A 243 10.96 -1.54 -15.69
C ALA A 243 10.46 -2.49 -14.59
N LEU A 244 9.18 -2.37 -14.26
CA LEU A 244 8.42 -3.26 -13.37
C LEU A 244 7.28 -3.87 -14.18
N PHE A 245 7.24 -5.22 -14.25
CA PHE A 245 6.17 -5.95 -14.92
C PHE A 245 5.25 -6.60 -13.90
N PHE A 246 3.95 -6.35 -14.01
CA PHE A 246 2.95 -7.04 -13.20
C PHE A 246 2.37 -8.24 -13.95
N MET A 247 2.51 -9.42 -13.37
CA MET A 247 2.11 -10.70 -13.95
C MET A 247 1.02 -11.35 -13.11
N SER A 248 0.02 -11.94 -13.76
CA SER A 248 -1.14 -12.54 -13.08
C SER A 248 -0.79 -13.71 -12.15
N THR A 249 0.31 -14.45 -12.40
CA THR A 249 0.72 -15.60 -11.61
C THR A 249 2.21 -15.59 -11.26
N ARG A 250 2.58 -16.32 -10.18
CA ARG A 250 3.99 -16.51 -9.79
C ARG A 250 4.82 -17.11 -10.91
N LYS A 251 4.29 -18.17 -11.56
CA LYS A 251 4.96 -18.88 -12.67
C LYS A 251 5.19 -17.95 -13.86
N ASN A 252 4.22 -17.10 -14.19
CA ASN A 252 4.37 -16.13 -15.28
C ASN A 252 5.45 -15.07 -14.93
N ALA A 253 5.52 -14.62 -13.68
CA ALA A 253 6.59 -13.71 -13.25
C ALA A 253 7.98 -14.34 -13.37
N GLU A 254 8.15 -15.59 -12.92
CA GLU A 254 9.41 -16.33 -13.05
C GLU A 254 9.78 -16.56 -14.53
N ASN A 255 8.83 -16.96 -15.36
CA ASN A 255 9.08 -17.24 -16.78
C ASN A 255 9.44 -15.96 -17.54
N LEU A 256 8.77 -14.86 -17.27
CA LEU A 256 9.11 -13.57 -17.88
C LEU A 256 10.51 -13.12 -17.46
N ALA A 257 10.87 -13.25 -16.19
CA ALA A 257 12.21 -12.95 -15.72
C ALA A 257 13.28 -13.75 -16.45
N LYS A 258 13.04 -15.07 -16.68
CA LYS A 258 13.95 -15.93 -17.47
C LYS A 258 14.10 -15.43 -18.91
N LYS A 259 12.99 -15.04 -19.56
CA LYS A 259 12.98 -14.52 -20.94
C LYS A 259 13.79 -13.23 -21.05
N LEU A 260 13.66 -12.33 -20.07
CA LEU A 260 14.31 -11.00 -20.08
C LEU A 260 15.78 -11.01 -19.68
N ALA A 261 16.22 -11.99 -18.89
CA ALA A 261 17.58 -12.02 -18.37
C ALA A 261 18.70 -11.98 -19.43
N PRO A 262 18.61 -12.70 -20.58
CA PRO A 262 19.61 -12.60 -21.65
C PRO A 262 19.69 -11.20 -22.27
N ILE A 263 18.56 -10.50 -22.40
CA ILE A 263 18.47 -9.17 -22.98
C ILE A 263 19.14 -8.16 -22.07
N VAL A 264 18.74 -8.16 -20.79
CA VAL A 264 19.27 -7.23 -19.79
C VAL A 264 20.76 -7.44 -19.57
N SER A 265 21.23 -8.69 -19.51
CA SER A 265 22.63 -9.01 -19.23
C SER A 265 23.61 -8.44 -20.27
N LYS A 266 23.17 -8.25 -21.52
CA LYS A 266 23.96 -7.64 -22.61
C LYS A 266 24.22 -6.14 -22.39
N THR A 267 23.38 -5.46 -21.60
CA THR A 267 23.46 -4.03 -21.36
C THR A 267 24.23 -3.66 -20.08
N LEU A 268 24.62 -4.66 -19.27
CA LEU A 268 25.30 -4.44 -18.00
C LEU A 268 26.78 -4.14 -18.15
N PHE A 269 27.23 -3.09 -17.48
CA PHE A 269 28.65 -2.74 -17.39
C PHE A 269 29.41 -3.68 -16.43
N PRO A 270 30.74 -3.85 -16.57
CA PRO A 270 31.54 -4.75 -15.69
C PRO A 270 31.35 -4.45 -14.19
N LYS A 271 31.29 -3.19 -13.80
CA LYS A 271 31.08 -2.78 -12.41
C LYS A 271 29.70 -3.20 -11.87
N GLU A 272 28.66 -3.13 -12.70
CA GLU A 272 27.32 -3.58 -12.34
C GLU A 272 27.28 -5.10 -12.17
N LYS A 273 27.91 -5.85 -13.08
CA LYS A 273 28.02 -7.33 -12.99
C LYS A 273 28.65 -7.77 -11.66
N LEU A 274 29.75 -7.13 -11.24
CA LEU A 274 30.40 -7.45 -9.98
C LEU A 274 29.49 -7.18 -8.76
N SER A 275 28.73 -6.07 -8.80
CA SER A 275 27.77 -5.74 -7.76
C SER A 275 26.60 -6.75 -7.68
N LEU A 276 26.14 -7.20 -8.85
CA LEU A 276 25.05 -8.18 -8.98
C LEU A 276 25.50 -9.59 -8.56
N GLN A 277 26.74 -9.99 -8.82
CA GLN A 277 27.31 -11.24 -8.32
C GLN A 277 27.29 -11.30 -6.79
N LYS A 278 27.75 -10.24 -6.12
CA LYS A 278 27.68 -10.14 -4.65
C LYS A 278 26.25 -10.20 -4.11
N LEU A 279 25.30 -9.63 -4.84
CA LEU A 279 23.88 -9.71 -4.47
C LEU A 279 23.33 -11.12 -4.67
N SER A 280 23.68 -11.77 -5.79
CA SER A 280 23.31 -13.16 -6.10
C SER A 280 23.76 -14.12 -5.00
N GLU A 281 25.00 -14.01 -4.54
CA GLU A 281 25.54 -14.80 -3.42
C GLU A 281 24.72 -14.57 -2.13
N LYS A 282 24.36 -13.32 -1.81
CA LYS A 282 23.52 -13.02 -0.66
C LYS A 282 22.14 -13.66 -0.77
N VAL A 283 21.51 -13.57 -1.95
CA VAL A 283 20.19 -14.15 -2.23
C VAL A 283 20.22 -15.67 -2.14
N LEU A 284 21.28 -16.31 -2.66
CA LEU A 284 21.46 -17.75 -2.63
C LEU A 284 21.65 -18.25 -1.19
N ASN A 285 22.46 -17.56 -0.39
CA ASN A 285 22.84 -17.95 0.96
C ASN A 285 21.85 -17.53 2.05
N VAL A 286 20.62 -17.14 1.69
CA VAL A 286 19.55 -16.87 2.68
C VAL A 286 19.17 -18.15 3.42
N LEU A 287 19.29 -19.32 2.77
CA LEU A 287 19.13 -20.63 3.36
C LEU A 287 20.44 -21.38 3.35
N GLU A 288 20.70 -22.15 4.39
CA GLU A 288 21.87 -23.06 4.44
C GLU A 288 21.85 -24.08 3.28
N ARG A 289 20.65 -24.52 2.88
CA ARG A 289 20.43 -25.40 1.74
C ARG A 289 19.50 -24.72 0.73
N PRO A 290 20.03 -24.05 -0.30
CA PRO A 290 19.24 -23.35 -1.30
C PRO A 290 18.34 -24.29 -2.09
N THR A 291 17.07 -23.89 -2.25
CA THR A 291 16.10 -24.58 -3.12
C THR A 291 16.35 -24.23 -4.60
N GLU A 292 15.71 -24.95 -5.53
CA GLU A 292 15.78 -24.64 -6.97
C GLU A 292 15.27 -23.21 -7.26
N GLN A 293 14.28 -22.72 -6.52
CA GLN A 293 13.82 -21.35 -6.64
C GLN A 293 14.89 -20.34 -6.18
N CYS A 294 15.63 -20.64 -5.12
CA CYS A 294 16.74 -19.78 -4.66
C CYS A 294 17.86 -19.72 -5.71
N LYS A 295 18.23 -20.86 -6.30
CA LYS A 295 19.23 -20.94 -7.37
C LYS A 295 18.79 -20.17 -8.61
N LEU A 296 17.54 -20.34 -9.01
CA LEU A 296 16.96 -19.61 -10.14
C LEU A 296 17.00 -18.10 -9.89
N LEU A 297 16.51 -17.63 -8.74
CA LEU A 297 16.50 -16.21 -8.41
C LEU A 297 17.93 -15.63 -8.43
N ALA A 298 18.88 -16.30 -7.80
CA ALA A 298 20.28 -15.89 -7.78
C ALA A 298 20.86 -15.76 -9.20
N SER A 299 20.62 -16.74 -10.07
CA SER A 299 21.09 -16.72 -11.45
C SER A 299 20.50 -15.59 -12.30
N LEU A 300 19.26 -15.19 -12.01
CA LEU A 300 18.60 -14.05 -12.67
C LEU A 300 19.13 -12.71 -12.15
N VAL A 301 19.37 -12.62 -10.85
CA VAL A 301 19.95 -11.42 -10.21
C VAL A 301 21.31 -11.07 -10.83
N GLU A 302 22.17 -12.04 -11.09
CA GLU A 302 23.46 -11.81 -11.79
C GLU A 302 23.29 -11.14 -13.16
N LYS A 303 22.13 -11.37 -13.80
CA LYS A 303 21.78 -10.81 -15.11
C LYS A 303 21.01 -9.49 -15.02
N GLY A 304 20.87 -8.92 -13.82
CA GLY A 304 20.17 -7.64 -13.59
C GLY A 304 18.65 -7.72 -13.59
N VAL A 305 18.08 -8.94 -13.51
CA VAL A 305 16.65 -9.21 -13.46
C VAL A 305 16.30 -9.96 -12.18
N ALA A 306 15.12 -9.70 -11.63
CA ALA A 306 14.58 -10.51 -10.54
C ALA A 306 13.07 -10.72 -10.70
N PHE A 307 12.55 -11.73 -10.01
CA PHE A 307 11.11 -11.86 -9.81
C PHE A 307 10.74 -11.63 -8.34
N HIS A 308 9.51 -11.21 -8.08
CA HIS A 308 9.00 -10.91 -6.75
C HIS A 308 7.56 -11.40 -6.58
N HIS A 309 7.35 -12.28 -5.62
CA HIS A 309 6.02 -12.78 -5.25
C HIS A 309 6.02 -13.36 -3.82
N ALA A 310 4.86 -13.63 -3.26
CA ALA A 310 4.70 -14.12 -1.89
C ALA A 310 5.34 -15.49 -1.61
N GLY A 311 5.73 -16.25 -2.65
CA GLY A 311 6.45 -17.53 -2.51
C GLY A 311 7.93 -17.38 -2.18
N LEU A 312 8.51 -16.18 -2.27
CA LEU A 312 9.89 -15.91 -1.86
C LEU A 312 9.99 -15.77 -0.34
N LEU A 313 11.15 -16.12 0.20
CA LEU A 313 11.48 -15.85 1.61
C LEU A 313 11.49 -14.34 1.88
N ALA A 314 11.06 -13.96 3.08
CA ALA A 314 11.02 -12.55 3.46
C ALA A 314 12.36 -11.83 3.26
N LYS A 315 13.46 -12.51 3.62
CA LYS A 315 14.82 -11.95 3.46
C LYS A 315 15.23 -11.81 2.00
N GLN A 316 14.83 -12.73 1.12
CA GLN A 316 15.06 -12.60 -0.32
C GLN A 316 14.28 -11.43 -0.91
N ARG A 317 13.01 -11.28 -0.53
CA ARG A 317 12.20 -10.13 -0.95
C ARG A 317 12.86 -8.81 -0.56
N GLU A 318 13.29 -8.68 0.69
CA GLU A 318 13.99 -7.48 1.20
C GLU A 318 15.25 -7.14 0.38
N LEU A 319 16.09 -8.15 0.08
CA LEU A 319 17.30 -7.97 -0.74
C LEU A 319 16.99 -7.50 -2.17
N ILE A 320 15.97 -8.08 -2.80
CA ILE A 320 15.53 -7.69 -4.15
C ILE A 320 14.93 -6.28 -4.16
N GLU A 321 14.10 -5.96 -3.18
CA GLU A 321 13.47 -4.64 -3.03
C GLU A 321 14.53 -3.55 -2.85
N GLU A 322 15.51 -3.78 -1.97
CA GLU A 322 16.61 -2.83 -1.74
C GLU A 322 17.45 -2.64 -3.01
N ALA A 323 17.81 -3.73 -3.68
CA ALA A 323 18.59 -3.69 -4.91
C ALA A 323 17.85 -2.99 -6.06
N PHE A 324 16.52 -3.13 -6.13
CA PHE A 324 15.70 -2.43 -7.12
C PHE A 324 15.59 -0.94 -6.80
N ARG A 325 15.38 -0.54 -5.53
CA ARG A 325 15.41 0.87 -5.11
C ARG A 325 16.75 1.54 -5.41
N GLU A 326 17.85 0.82 -5.26
CA GLU A 326 19.21 1.28 -5.57
C GLU A 326 19.55 1.25 -7.07
N SER A 327 18.61 0.90 -7.94
CA SER A 327 18.79 0.79 -9.39
C SER A 327 19.86 -0.24 -9.84
N LYS A 328 20.23 -1.18 -8.98
CA LYS A 328 21.11 -2.30 -9.31
C LYS A 328 20.41 -3.28 -10.26
N LEU A 329 19.17 -3.66 -9.92
CA LEU A 329 18.32 -4.44 -10.80
C LEU A 329 17.65 -3.53 -11.83
N LYS A 330 17.67 -3.95 -13.10
CA LYS A 330 17.10 -3.16 -14.21
C LYS A 330 15.64 -3.50 -14.47
N VAL A 331 15.29 -4.78 -14.28
CA VAL A 331 13.94 -5.27 -14.51
C VAL A 331 13.49 -6.11 -13.31
N LEU A 332 12.27 -5.86 -12.86
CA LEU A 332 11.59 -6.66 -11.85
C LEU A 332 10.27 -7.17 -12.43
N THR A 333 10.00 -8.45 -12.30
CA THR A 333 8.70 -9.06 -12.62
C THR A 333 8.00 -9.45 -11.34
N ALA A 334 6.75 -9.06 -11.14
CA ALA A 334 6.07 -9.25 -9.86
C ALA A 334 4.61 -9.66 -10.03
N THR A 335 4.04 -10.27 -8.98
CA THR A 335 2.59 -10.42 -8.87
C THR A 335 1.95 -9.14 -8.32
N PRO A 336 0.64 -8.88 -8.55
CA PRO A 336 -0.05 -7.67 -8.09
C PRO A 336 0.04 -7.40 -6.57
N THR A 337 0.30 -8.43 -5.77
CA THR A 337 0.54 -8.29 -4.32
C THR A 337 1.70 -7.35 -3.98
N LEU A 338 2.63 -7.11 -4.92
CA LEU A 338 3.68 -6.10 -4.76
C LEU A 338 3.10 -4.68 -4.80
N ALA A 339 2.10 -4.44 -5.66
CA ALA A 339 1.49 -3.11 -5.81
C ALA A 339 0.84 -2.63 -4.51
N ALA A 340 0.19 -3.53 -3.78
CA ALA A 340 -0.47 -3.25 -2.50
C ALA A 340 0.50 -3.24 -1.29
N GLY A 341 1.66 -3.92 -1.39
CA GLY A 341 2.44 -4.30 -0.21
C GLY A 341 3.78 -3.63 0.00
N VAL A 342 4.36 -2.98 -1.00
CA VAL A 342 5.72 -2.42 -0.92
C VAL A 342 5.84 -1.17 -1.78
N ASN A 343 6.56 -0.16 -1.28
CA ASN A 343 6.83 1.04 -2.07
C ASN A 343 8.05 0.81 -2.99
N LEU A 344 7.81 0.27 -4.17
CA LEU A 344 8.82 0.03 -5.22
C LEU A 344 8.42 0.74 -6.52
N PRO A 345 8.77 2.01 -6.68
CA PRO A 345 8.53 2.71 -7.93
C PRO A 345 9.57 2.32 -9.00
N ALA A 346 9.13 2.28 -10.25
CA ALA A 346 9.97 2.13 -11.45
C ALA A 346 9.68 3.27 -12.42
N PHE A 347 10.59 3.58 -13.31
CA PHE A 347 10.29 4.54 -14.38
C PHE A 347 9.10 4.05 -15.22
N ARG A 348 9.14 2.76 -15.62
CA ARG A 348 8.09 2.14 -16.45
C ARG A 348 7.46 0.96 -15.74
N VAL A 349 6.14 0.96 -15.69
CA VAL A 349 5.31 -0.15 -15.25
C VAL A 349 4.63 -0.76 -16.46
N VAL A 350 4.67 -2.08 -16.59
CA VAL A 350 4.04 -2.80 -17.70
C VAL A 350 3.06 -3.82 -17.14
N ILE A 351 1.84 -3.80 -17.66
CA ILE A 351 0.76 -4.69 -17.27
C ILE A 351 0.31 -5.46 -18.52
N PRO A 352 0.93 -6.62 -18.80
CA PRO A 352 0.69 -7.36 -20.05
C PRO A 352 -0.70 -7.95 -20.16
N SER A 353 -1.40 -8.11 -19.05
CA SER A 353 -2.76 -8.64 -19.02
C SER A 353 -3.52 -8.08 -17.84
N LEU A 354 -4.73 -7.62 -18.10
CA LEU A 354 -5.68 -7.15 -17.09
C LEU A 354 -6.64 -8.27 -16.63
N TYR A 355 -6.32 -9.54 -16.94
CA TYR A 355 -7.10 -10.68 -16.54
C TYR A 355 -6.45 -11.48 -15.42
N ARG A 356 -7.27 -11.91 -14.47
CA ARG A 356 -6.87 -12.88 -13.44
C ARG A 356 -7.88 -14.02 -13.35
N TYR A 357 -7.44 -15.16 -12.87
CA TYR A 357 -8.31 -16.29 -12.58
C TYR A 357 -8.91 -16.12 -11.18
N THR A 358 -10.23 -16.20 -11.08
CA THR A 358 -11.02 -16.18 -9.84
C THR A 358 -11.81 -17.50 -9.71
N GLU A 359 -12.56 -17.66 -8.63
CA GLU A 359 -13.46 -18.81 -8.46
C GLU A 359 -14.53 -18.85 -9.58
N ASP A 360 -14.94 -17.70 -10.11
CA ASP A 360 -15.91 -17.57 -11.20
C ASP A 360 -15.26 -17.61 -12.61
N GLY A 361 -13.97 -17.97 -12.71
CA GLY A 361 -13.23 -18.05 -13.96
C GLY A 361 -12.32 -16.86 -14.24
N MET A 362 -12.05 -16.62 -15.54
CA MET A 362 -11.20 -15.49 -15.97
C MET A 362 -11.99 -14.19 -15.93
N GLN A 363 -11.58 -13.28 -15.07
CA GLN A 363 -12.20 -11.96 -14.92
C GLN A 363 -11.18 -10.85 -15.12
N ARG A 364 -11.64 -9.70 -15.59
CA ARG A 364 -10.83 -8.48 -15.60
C ARG A 364 -10.60 -7.97 -14.17
N ILE A 365 -9.42 -7.44 -13.92
CA ILE A 365 -9.12 -6.78 -12.65
C ILE A 365 -9.91 -5.46 -12.55
N PRO A 366 -10.29 -5.01 -11.35
CA PRO A 366 -10.88 -3.70 -11.15
C PRO A 366 -9.97 -2.55 -11.63
N VAL A 367 -10.57 -1.44 -12.06
CA VAL A 367 -9.83 -0.23 -12.46
C VAL A 367 -8.97 0.29 -11.33
N ARG A 368 -9.46 0.21 -10.09
CA ARG A 368 -8.70 0.58 -8.89
C ARG A 368 -7.39 -0.21 -8.77
N GLU A 369 -7.42 -1.53 -9.01
CA GLU A 369 -6.21 -2.37 -8.95
C GLU A 369 -5.20 -1.98 -10.05
N TYR A 370 -5.69 -1.71 -11.25
CA TYR A 370 -4.87 -1.17 -12.33
C TYR A 370 -4.23 0.17 -11.94
N LYS A 371 -5.01 1.13 -11.44
CA LYS A 371 -4.49 2.45 -11.01
C LYS A 371 -3.46 2.34 -9.88
N GLN A 372 -3.59 1.38 -8.97
CA GLN A 372 -2.56 1.08 -7.96
C GLN A 372 -1.26 0.58 -8.58
N MET A 373 -1.33 -0.31 -9.58
CA MET A 373 -0.15 -0.78 -10.31
C MET A 373 0.46 0.34 -11.15
N ALA A 374 -0.33 1.07 -11.93
CA ALA A 374 0.09 2.23 -12.71
C ALA A 374 0.71 3.33 -11.82
N GLY A 375 0.17 3.47 -10.62
CA GLY A 375 0.67 4.37 -9.58
C GLY A 375 2.13 4.13 -9.18
N ARG A 376 2.71 2.96 -9.45
CA ARG A 376 4.13 2.65 -9.22
C ARG A 376 5.06 3.20 -10.31
N ALA A 377 4.53 3.77 -11.39
CA ALA A 377 5.34 4.38 -12.44
C ALA A 377 5.87 5.75 -11.99
N GLY A 378 7.17 5.99 -12.21
CA GLY A 378 7.87 7.23 -11.85
C GLY A 378 8.49 7.22 -10.45
N ARG A 379 9.78 7.57 -10.39
CA ARG A 379 10.57 7.63 -9.15
C ARG A 379 10.79 9.10 -8.77
N PRO A 380 10.21 9.62 -7.66
CA PRO A 380 10.20 11.05 -7.34
C PRO A 380 11.57 11.73 -7.32
N LYS A 381 12.65 10.99 -7.03
CA LYS A 381 14.02 11.55 -6.97
C LYS A 381 14.79 11.49 -8.31
N TYR A 382 14.28 10.76 -9.30
CA TYR A 382 15.05 10.40 -10.49
C TYR A 382 14.32 10.67 -11.81
N ASP A 383 12.99 10.78 -11.78
CA ASP A 383 12.18 10.85 -12.97
C ASP A 383 11.24 12.05 -12.90
N SER A 384 11.11 12.80 -14.00
CA SER A 384 10.09 13.85 -14.19
C SER A 384 8.75 13.28 -14.63
N THR A 385 8.80 12.12 -15.33
CA THR A 385 7.64 11.38 -15.82
C THR A 385 7.79 9.91 -15.49
N GLY A 386 6.69 9.21 -15.27
CA GLY A 386 6.62 7.76 -15.18
C GLY A 386 5.65 7.23 -16.22
N GLU A 387 5.91 6.06 -16.77
CA GLU A 387 5.12 5.45 -17.84
C GLU A 387 4.44 4.17 -17.34
N ALA A 388 3.11 4.07 -17.48
CA ALA A 388 2.35 2.85 -17.25
C ALA A 388 1.77 2.35 -18.56
N ILE A 389 2.07 1.09 -18.93
CA ILE A 389 1.76 0.55 -20.24
C ILE A 389 0.90 -0.70 -20.08
N ILE A 390 -0.26 -0.72 -20.71
CA ILE A 390 -1.09 -1.90 -20.93
C ILE A 390 -0.76 -2.48 -22.32
N VAL A 391 -0.90 -3.78 -22.49
CA VAL A 391 -0.68 -4.42 -23.80
C VAL A 391 -2.01 -4.88 -24.37
N ALA A 392 -2.36 -4.36 -25.55
CA ALA A 392 -3.52 -4.80 -26.34
C ALA A 392 -3.12 -5.82 -27.41
N ARG A 393 -4.04 -6.68 -27.79
CA ARG A 393 -3.85 -7.73 -28.79
C ARG A 393 -4.51 -7.41 -30.12
N SER A 394 -5.43 -6.44 -30.14
CA SER A 394 -6.16 -5.98 -31.32
C SER A 394 -6.52 -4.50 -31.18
N GLU A 395 -6.83 -3.84 -32.30
CA GLU A 395 -7.28 -2.43 -32.28
C GLU A 395 -8.58 -2.23 -31.48
N PRO A 396 -9.62 -3.08 -31.63
CA PRO A 396 -10.81 -2.95 -30.78
C PRO A 396 -10.51 -3.11 -29.29
N GLU A 397 -9.59 -4.02 -28.91
CA GLU A 397 -9.17 -4.17 -27.51
C GLU A 397 -8.43 -2.92 -27.02
N LYS A 398 -7.62 -2.28 -27.87
CA LYS A 398 -6.92 -1.04 -27.54
C LYS A 398 -7.91 0.07 -27.18
N GLU A 399 -8.93 0.29 -28.01
CA GLU A 399 -9.98 1.29 -27.76
C GLU A 399 -10.73 0.96 -26.46
N GLU A 400 -11.16 -0.29 -26.28
CA GLU A 400 -11.85 -0.73 -25.07
C GLU A 400 -11.00 -0.53 -23.79
N LEU A 401 -9.70 -0.86 -23.83
CA LEU A 401 -8.80 -0.69 -22.72
C LEU A 401 -8.53 0.78 -22.42
N TRP A 402 -8.53 1.63 -23.43
CA TRP A 402 -8.38 3.07 -23.26
C TRP A 402 -9.55 3.63 -22.44
N ASP A 403 -10.78 3.38 -22.90
CA ASP A 403 -11.98 3.89 -22.24
C ASP A 403 -12.18 3.29 -20.84
N SER A 404 -11.93 1.97 -20.70
CA SER A 404 -12.23 1.27 -19.44
C SER A 404 -11.16 1.46 -18.36
N TYR A 405 -9.89 1.66 -18.71
CA TYR A 405 -8.78 1.68 -17.74
C TYR A 405 -7.97 2.97 -17.74
N VAL A 406 -7.56 3.47 -18.92
CA VAL A 406 -6.75 4.69 -18.99
C VAL A 406 -7.61 5.88 -18.56
N GLU A 407 -8.80 6.04 -19.15
CA GLU A 407 -9.79 7.04 -18.78
C GLU A 407 -10.79 6.55 -17.71
N GLY A 408 -10.71 5.24 -17.40
CA GLY A 408 -11.61 4.60 -16.45
C GLY A 408 -11.57 5.21 -15.05
N ILE A 409 -12.75 5.36 -14.45
CA ILE A 409 -12.92 5.81 -13.07
C ILE A 409 -12.81 4.58 -12.15
N PRO A 410 -11.99 4.61 -11.09
CA PRO A 410 -11.96 3.54 -10.10
C PRO A 410 -13.34 3.28 -9.50
N GLU A 411 -13.58 2.06 -9.08
CA GLU A 411 -14.80 1.65 -8.40
C GLU A 411 -14.89 2.28 -7.00
N ASP A 412 -16.09 2.57 -6.55
CA ASP A 412 -16.36 3.01 -5.18
C ASP A 412 -15.88 2.00 -4.15
N ILE A 413 -15.47 2.49 -3.00
CA ILE A 413 -15.17 1.64 -1.85
C ILE A 413 -16.48 1.19 -1.24
N SER A 414 -16.65 -0.12 -1.11
CA SER A 414 -17.81 -0.74 -0.45
C SER A 414 -17.36 -1.52 0.79
N SER A 415 -18.24 -1.59 1.78
CA SER A 415 -17.97 -2.41 2.97
C SER A 415 -17.94 -3.89 2.63
N ALA A 416 -16.86 -4.58 3.02
CA ALA A 416 -16.77 -6.04 2.91
C ALA A 416 -17.77 -6.79 3.81
N LEU A 417 -18.40 -6.12 4.77
CA LEU A 417 -19.49 -6.68 5.59
C LEU A 417 -20.77 -6.94 4.78
N ALA A 418 -20.87 -6.38 3.55
CA ALA A 418 -21.96 -6.72 2.64
C ALA A 418 -21.97 -8.19 2.21
N TYR A 419 -20.82 -8.88 2.33
CA TYR A 419 -20.72 -10.31 2.04
C TYR A 419 -21.11 -11.14 3.27
N TRP A 420 -22.17 -11.93 3.15
CA TRP A 420 -22.83 -12.64 4.24
C TRP A 420 -21.90 -13.50 5.12
N PRO A 421 -21.03 -14.36 4.58
CA PRO A 421 -20.12 -15.16 5.40
C PRO A 421 -19.19 -14.31 6.26
N VAL A 422 -18.75 -13.17 5.72
CA VAL A 422 -17.86 -12.22 6.40
C VAL A 422 -18.59 -11.51 7.53
N LEU A 423 -19.83 -11.07 7.29
CA LEU A 423 -20.68 -10.46 8.31
C LEU A 423 -20.88 -11.40 9.51
N ARG A 424 -21.24 -12.66 9.26
CA ARG A 424 -21.42 -13.67 10.33
C ARG A 424 -20.15 -13.86 11.16
N MET A 425 -19.01 -13.95 10.49
CA MET A 425 -17.71 -14.10 11.14
C MET A 425 -17.38 -12.89 12.03
N GLN A 426 -17.61 -11.67 11.54
CA GLN A 426 -17.35 -10.45 12.30
C GLN A 426 -18.34 -10.27 13.46
N THR A 427 -19.59 -10.64 13.29
CA THR A 427 -20.59 -10.67 14.38
C THR A 427 -20.13 -11.60 15.49
N LEU A 428 -19.74 -12.83 15.15
CA LEU A 428 -19.25 -13.81 16.13
C LEU A 428 -17.98 -13.31 16.85
N ALA A 429 -17.06 -12.69 16.10
CA ALA A 429 -15.84 -12.08 16.67
C ALA A 429 -16.17 -10.92 17.64
N ALA A 430 -17.19 -10.10 17.32
CA ALA A 430 -17.63 -9.00 18.18
C ALA A 430 -18.33 -9.52 19.45
N ILE A 431 -19.10 -10.61 19.37
CA ILE A 431 -19.69 -11.30 20.53
C ILE A 431 -18.57 -11.90 21.41
N ALA A 432 -17.64 -12.64 20.81
CA ALA A 432 -16.54 -13.27 21.54
C ALA A 432 -15.62 -12.24 22.24
N SER A 433 -15.49 -11.03 21.70
CA SER A 433 -14.73 -9.92 22.30
C SER A 433 -15.57 -9.02 23.22
N HIS A 434 -16.82 -9.40 23.49
CA HIS A 434 -17.77 -8.68 24.36
C HIS A 434 -18.10 -7.23 23.94
N PHE A 435 -18.08 -6.95 22.65
CA PHE A 435 -18.66 -5.72 22.11
C PHE A 435 -20.15 -5.86 21.85
N ILE A 436 -20.60 -7.09 21.61
CA ILE A 436 -22.01 -7.46 21.43
C ILE A 436 -22.35 -8.52 22.49
N PHE A 437 -23.39 -8.27 23.29
CA PHE A 437 -23.85 -9.18 24.34
C PHE A 437 -25.38 -9.27 24.42
N ASP A 438 -26.08 -8.40 23.71
CA ASP A 438 -27.53 -8.38 23.54
C ASP A 438 -27.92 -7.67 22.23
N TYR A 439 -29.22 -7.57 21.94
CA TYR A 439 -29.72 -6.91 20.73
C TYR A 439 -29.38 -5.43 20.66
N THR A 440 -29.48 -4.72 21.77
CA THR A 440 -29.18 -3.29 21.82
C THR A 440 -27.73 -3.02 21.48
N SER A 441 -26.81 -3.77 22.05
CA SER A 441 -25.38 -3.67 21.75
C SER A 441 -25.04 -4.11 20.32
N LEU A 442 -25.80 -5.07 19.76
CA LEU A 442 -25.68 -5.46 18.34
C LEU A 442 -26.06 -4.29 17.43
N GLU A 443 -27.22 -3.67 17.67
CA GLU A 443 -27.67 -2.50 16.92
C GLU A 443 -26.68 -1.34 17.06
N GLU A 444 -26.23 -1.06 18.27
CA GLU A 444 -25.27 0.01 18.53
C GLU A 444 -23.95 -0.23 17.83
N PHE A 445 -23.42 -1.45 17.84
CA PHE A 445 -22.16 -1.79 17.20
C PHE A 445 -22.27 -1.61 15.68
N PHE A 446 -23.26 -2.22 15.05
CA PHE A 446 -23.39 -2.15 13.60
C PHE A 446 -23.82 -0.78 13.08
N SER A 447 -24.55 0.03 13.86
CA SER A 447 -24.89 1.41 13.50
C SER A 447 -23.64 2.29 13.28
N LYS A 448 -22.50 1.92 13.89
CA LYS A 448 -21.22 2.63 13.78
C LYS A 448 -20.35 2.13 12.62
N THR A 449 -20.79 1.12 11.87
CA THR A 449 -20.04 0.56 10.74
C THR A 449 -20.19 1.39 9.47
N PHE A 450 -19.20 1.26 8.58
CA PHE A 450 -19.27 1.83 7.23
C PHE A 450 -20.38 1.15 6.41
N TYR A 451 -20.61 -0.14 6.65
CA TYR A 451 -21.73 -0.88 6.08
C TYR A 451 -23.07 -0.17 6.35
N CYS A 452 -23.35 0.17 7.61
CA CYS A 452 -24.59 0.85 7.97
C CYS A 452 -24.68 2.26 7.36
N LYS A 453 -23.55 2.96 7.26
CA LYS A 453 -23.49 4.26 6.58
C LYS A 453 -23.90 4.16 5.10
N GLN A 454 -23.40 3.13 4.39
CA GLN A 454 -23.68 2.96 2.96
C GLN A 454 -25.07 2.43 2.68
N TYR A 455 -25.54 1.46 3.45
CA TYR A 455 -26.76 0.72 3.12
C TYR A 455 -27.96 1.10 3.99
N GLY A 456 -27.76 1.78 5.11
CA GLY A 456 -28.83 2.35 5.94
C GLY A 456 -29.87 1.37 6.51
N ARG A 457 -29.63 0.06 6.36
CA ARG A 457 -30.62 -1.01 6.66
C ARG A 457 -30.22 -1.84 7.86
N LEU A 458 -30.24 -1.22 9.04
CA LEU A 458 -29.93 -1.97 10.27
C LEU A 458 -30.93 -3.12 10.51
N SER A 459 -32.22 -2.92 10.26
CA SER A 459 -33.26 -3.94 10.40
C SER A 459 -33.00 -5.17 9.50
N SER A 460 -32.69 -4.97 8.22
CA SER A 460 -32.39 -6.08 7.31
C SER A 460 -31.07 -6.79 7.64
N LEU A 461 -30.11 -6.09 8.26
CA LEU A 461 -28.88 -6.67 8.75
C LEU A 461 -29.16 -7.58 9.97
N ILE A 462 -29.98 -7.14 10.90
CA ILE A 462 -30.37 -7.86 12.10
C ILE A 462 -31.17 -9.11 11.73
N GLU A 463 -32.13 -9.00 10.80
CA GLU A 463 -32.85 -10.16 10.25
C GLU A 463 -31.90 -11.21 9.68
N ARG A 464 -30.92 -10.78 8.89
CA ARG A 464 -29.88 -11.67 8.32
C ARG A 464 -28.96 -12.29 9.36
N ILE A 465 -28.67 -11.62 10.45
CA ILE A 465 -27.84 -12.19 11.55
C ILE A 465 -28.65 -13.23 12.32
N HIS A 466 -29.99 -13.14 12.34
CA HIS A 466 -30.89 -14.09 12.94
C HIS A 466 -31.00 -15.42 12.18
N GLU A 467 -30.97 -15.37 10.84
CA GLU A 467 -30.92 -16.57 10.00
C GLU A 467 -29.59 -17.32 10.14
#